data_19df4b2c66f4258c83fea1c24db24342
#
_entry.id   19df4b2c66f4258c83fea1c24db24342
#
_cell.length_a   1.000
_cell.length_b   1.000
_cell.length_c   1.000
_cell.angle_alpha   90.00
_cell.angle_beta   90.00
_cell.angle_gamma   90.00
#
_symmetry.space_group_name_H-M   'P 1'
#
loop_
_entity.id
_entity.type
_entity.pdbx_description
1 polymer ?
#
loop_
_entity_poly.entity_id
_entity_poly.type
_entity_poly.pdbx_seq_one_letter_code
_entity_poly.pdbx_strand_id
1 'polypeptide(L)' 'MKSIYISKIEEENLARFLPDVNMTDRDKEIVRKYLDDKPTYAVLGEAYEISGERIRQILEKFARKAHHIYKKTVV' A
#
# COMPACT_ATOMS: atom_id res chain seq x y z
N MET A 1 -16.20 1.98 4.33
CA MET A 1 -15.83 0.78 3.64
C MET A 1 -14.34 0.59 3.67
N LYS A 2 -13.93 -0.51 4.05
CA LYS A 2 -12.53 -0.75 4.12
C LYS A 2 -11.99 -1.19 2.79
N SER A 3 -10.70 -1.15 2.69
CA SER A 3 -10.06 -1.61 1.48
C SER A 3 -10.33 -3.09 1.29
N ILE A 4 -10.91 -3.42 0.17
CA ILE A 4 -11.20 -4.82 -0.13
C ILE A 4 -10.03 -5.49 -0.80
N TYR A 5 -8.97 -4.73 -1.04
CA TYR A 5 -7.85 -5.26 -1.78
C TYR A 5 -6.80 -5.88 -0.90
N ILE A 6 -6.86 -5.63 0.40
CA ILE A 6 -5.82 -6.11 1.29
C ILE A 6 -6.44 -6.93 2.41
N SER A 7 -6.46 -8.22 2.24
CA SER A 7 -6.77 -9.14 3.31
C SER A 7 -5.48 -9.44 4.05
N LYS A 8 -5.62 -10.14 5.15
CA LYS A 8 -4.47 -10.49 5.94
C LYS A 8 -3.44 -11.29 5.16
N ILE A 9 -3.92 -12.27 4.41
CA ILE A 9 -3.04 -13.10 3.61
C ILE A 9 -2.42 -12.30 2.49
N GLU A 10 -3.24 -11.44 1.88
CA GLU A 10 -2.77 -10.65 0.76
C GLU A 10 -1.73 -9.63 1.17
N GLU A 11 -1.81 -9.12 2.40
CA GLU A 11 -0.82 -8.15 2.86
C GLU A 11 0.59 -8.71 2.77
N GLU A 12 0.78 -9.92 3.23
CA GLU A 12 2.10 -10.53 3.21
C GLU A 12 2.56 -10.77 1.78
N ASN A 13 1.65 -11.21 0.95
CA ASN A 13 2.00 -11.48 -0.44
C ASN A 13 2.26 -10.19 -1.20
N LEU A 14 1.44 -9.17 -0.97
CA LEU A 14 1.58 -7.93 -1.71
C LEU A 14 2.84 -7.18 -1.36
N ALA A 15 3.30 -7.30 -0.12
CA ALA A 15 4.54 -6.64 0.29
C ALA A 15 5.72 -7.07 -0.58
N ARG A 16 5.68 -8.29 -1.08
CA ARG A 16 6.75 -8.81 -1.92
C ARG A 16 6.82 -8.09 -3.25
N PHE A 17 5.73 -7.52 -3.69
CA PHE A 17 5.68 -6.86 -4.98
C PHE A 17 5.99 -5.38 -4.91
N LEU A 18 6.24 -4.86 -3.72
CA LEU A 18 6.50 -3.44 -3.57
C LEU A 18 7.63 -2.94 -4.48
N PRO A 19 8.75 -3.64 -4.59
CA PRO A 19 9.82 -3.17 -5.47
C PRO A 19 9.40 -3.14 -6.94
N ASP A 20 8.43 -3.96 -7.32
CA ASP A 20 8.03 -4.08 -8.71
C ASP A 20 6.89 -3.13 -9.09
N VAL A 21 6.31 -2.46 -8.11
CA VAL A 21 5.20 -1.56 -8.37
C VAL A 21 5.73 -0.22 -8.85
N ASN A 22 5.11 0.32 -9.88
CA ASN A 22 5.54 1.59 -10.45
C ASN A 22 4.99 2.75 -9.63
N MET A 23 5.73 3.15 -8.61
CA MET A 23 5.37 4.25 -7.72
C MET A 23 6.63 5.01 -7.34
N THR A 24 6.43 6.23 -6.87
CA THR A 24 7.58 7.03 -6.42
C THR A 24 8.20 6.42 -5.18
N ASP A 25 9.44 6.79 -4.91
CA ASP A 25 10.14 6.28 -3.73
C ASP A 25 9.41 6.66 -2.45
N ARG A 26 8.88 7.89 -2.38
CA ARG A 26 8.14 8.33 -1.20
C ARG A 26 6.89 7.48 -0.99
N ASP A 27 6.17 7.22 -2.07
CA ASP A 27 4.94 6.45 -1.95
C ASP A 27 5.24 5.01 -1.53
N LYS A 28 6.31 4.45 -2.04
CA LYS A 28 6.72 3.11 -1.64
C LYS A 28 7.09 3.06 -0.16
N GLU A 29 7.73 4.11 0.32
CA GLU A 29 8.09 4.18 1.72
C GLU A 29 6.85 4.26 2.60
N ILE A 30 5.86 5.03 2.18
CA ILE A 30 4.59 5.14 2.90
C ILE A 30 3.94 3.76 3.00
N VAL A 31 3.90 3.04 1.89
CA VAL A 31 3.31 1.71 1.87
C VAL A 31 4.06 0.78 2.82
N ARG A 32 5.39 0.83 2.78
CA ARG A 32 6.18 -0.04 3.64
C ARG A 32 5.92 0.24 5.11
N LYS A 33 5.84 1.51 5.48
CA LYS A 33 5.56 1.84 6.87
C LYS A 33 4.18 1.37 7.29
N TYR A 34 3.21 1.49 6.40
CA TYR A 34 1.87 1.02 6.71
C TYR A 34 1.85 -0.49 6.91
N LEU A 35 2.54 -1.22 6.05
CA LEU A 35 2.54 -2.68 6.15
C LEU A 35 3.28 -3.17 7.40
N ASP A 36 4.32 -2.45 7.79
CA ASP A 36 5.12 -2.86 8.95
C ASP A 36 4.43 -2.57 10.27
N ASP A 37 3.93 -1.36 10.43
CA ASP A 37 3.43 -0.90 11.73
C ASP A 37 1.93 -0.68 11.79
N LYS A 38 1.27 -0.64 10.64
CA LYS A 38 -0.17 -0.40 10.57
C LYS A 38 -0.60 0.87 11.27
N PRO A 39 0.10 1.98 11.06
CA PRO A 39 -0.34 3.23 11.66
C PRO A 39 -1.63 3.72 11.01
N THR A 40 -2.29 4.65 11.68
CA THR A 40 -3.49 5.24 11.08
C THR A 40 -3.09 6.13 9.91
N TYR A 41 -4.06 6.40 9.05
CA TYR A 41 -3.82 7.30 7.93
C TYR A 41 -3.45 8.69 8.42
N ALA A 42 -4.05 9.12 9.53
CA ALA A 42 -3.75 10.44 10.07
C ALA A 42 -2.29 10.53 10.52
N VAL A 43 -1.81 9.50 11.16
CA VAL A 43 -0.43 9.47 11.62
C VAL A 43 0.54 9.49 10.45
N LEU A 44 0.27 8.68 9.44
CA LEU A 44 1.11 8.66 8.25
C LEU A 44 1.07 10.01 7.52
N GLY A 45 -0.13 10.58 7.41
CA GLY A 45 -0.26 11.87 6.75
C GLY A 45 0.55 12.94 7.45
N GLU A 46 0.54 12.92 8.77
CA GLU A 46 1.32 13.87 9.54
C GLU A 46 2.81 13.71 9.29
N ALA A 47 3.26 12.47 9.27
CA ALA A 47 4.68 12.20 9.10
C ALA A 47 5.19 12.66 7.75
N TYR A 48 4.35 12.59 6.72
CA TYR A 48 4.76 12.97 5.37
C TYR A 48 4.16 14.29 4.93
N GLU A 49 3.46 14.98 5.83
CA GLU A 49 2.88 16.30 5.55
C GLU A 49 1.88 16.28 4.42
N ILE A 50 1.06 15.24 4.39
CA ILE A 50 -0.05 15.17 3.45
C ILE A 50 -1.28 14.71 4.20
N SER A 51 -2.44 14.80 3.57
CA SER A 51 -3.68 14.46 4.24
C SER A 51 -3.81 12.95 4.39
N GLY A 52 -4.63 12.54 5.36
CA GLY A 52 -4.94 11.13 5.52
C GLY A 52 -5.64 10.56 4.30
N GLU A 53 -6.46 11.38 3.65
CA GLU A 53 -7.13 10.98 2.44
C GLU A 53 -6.12 10.65 1.34
N ARG A 54 -5.06 11.47 1.24
CA ARG A 54 -4.01 11.22 0.28
C ARG A 54 -3.31 9.90 0.58
N ILE A 55 -3.07 9.63 1.87
CA ILE A 55 -2.48 8.36 2.28
C ILE A 55 -3.35 7.21 1.81
N ARG A 56 -4.67 7.33 2.03
CA ARG A 56 -5.59 6.28 1.61
C ARG A 56 -5.50 6.03 0.11
N GLN A 57 -5.42 7.10 -0.67
CA GLN A 57 -5.31 6.96 -2.12
C GLN A 57 -4.02 6.26 -2.53
N ILE A 58 -2.93 6.59 -1.86
CA ILE A 58 -1.64 5.97 -2.17
C ILE A 58 -1.70 4.47 -1.88
N LEU A 59 -2.28 4.10 -0.74
CA LEU A 59 -2.38 2.70 -0.38
C LEU A 59 -3.29 1.93 -1.32
N GLU A 60 -4.40 2.54 -1.73
CA GLU A 60 -5.29 1.89 -2.67
C GLU A 60 -4.62 1.70 -4.02
N LYS A 61 -3.85 2.69 -4.44
CA LYS A 61 -3.13 2.59 -5.69
C LYS A 61 -2.14 1.44 -5.65
N PHE A 62 -1.41 1.32 -4.54
CA PHE A 62 -0.47 0.23 -4.38
C PHE A 62 -1.22 -1.11 -4.43
N ALA A 63 -2.30 -1.23 -3.67
CA ALA A 63 -3.03 -2.49 -3.61
C ALA A 63 -3.51 -2.91 -4.98
N ARG A 64 -4.00 -1.96 -5.75
CA ARG A 64 -4.50 -2.25 -7.09
C ARG A 64 -3.39 -2.74 -8.00
N LYS A 65 -2.26 -2.04 -7.96
CA LYS A 65 -1.14 -2.41 -8.83
C LYS A 65 -0.52 -3.74 -8.41
N ALA A 66 -0.35 -3.94 -7.11
CA ALA A 66 0.24 -5.18 -6.63
C ALA A 66 -0.67 -6.36 -6.88
N HIS A 67 -1.97 -6.16 -6.74
CA HIS A 67 -2.93 -7.22 -6.99
C HIS A 67 -2.89 -7.65 -8.46
N HIS A 68 -2.71 -6.69 -9.33
CA HIS A 68 -2.61 -6.98 -10.76
C HIS A 68 -1.38 -7.85 -11.05
N ILE A 69 -0.26 -7.52 -10.43
CA ILE A 69 0.95 -8.32 -10.58
C ILE A 69 0.75 -9.71 -10.00
N TYR A 70 0.12 -9.77 -8.84
CA TYR A 70 -0.12 -11.05 -8.19
C TYR A 70 -0.93 -11.98 -9.07
N LYS A 71 -1.97 -11.45 -9.69
CA LYS A 71 -2.81 -12.26 -10.57
C LYS A 71 -2.03 -12.80 -11.74
N LYS A 72 -1.15 -12.00 -12.30
CA LYS A 72 -0.36 -12.44 -13.43
C LYS A 72 0.64 -13.51 -13.03
N THR A 73 1.12 -13.45 -11.80
CA THR A 73 2.16 -14.35 -11.35
C THR A 73 1.63 -15.72 -10.99
N VAL A 74 0.45 -15.77 -10.39
CA VAL A 74 -0.08 -17.03 -9.87
C VAL A 74 -1.07 -17.72 -10.80
N VAL A 75 -1.42 -17.11 -11.89
CA VAL A 75 -2.34 -17.74 -12.84
C VAL A 75 -1.61 -18.55 -13.93
#